data_40145af3d0a2422ce9b85b92957529e1
#
_entry.id   40145af3d0a2422ce9b85b92957529e1
#
_cell.length_a   1.000
_cell.length_b   1.000
_cell.length_c   1.000
_cell.angle_alpha   90.00
_cell.angle_beta   90.00
_cell.angle_gamma   90.00
#
_symmetry.space_group_name_H-M   'P 1'
#
loop_
_entity.id
_entity.type
_entity.pdbx_description
1 polymer ?
#
loop_
_entity_poly.entity_id
_entity_poly.type
_entity_poly.pdbx_seq_one_letter_code
_entity_poly.pdbx_strand_id
1 'polypeptide(L)'
;DPKPLKANAGKSFQGSIVLGMGFTFDDSGEADDDTPGIPSPIATMERLIAENPRNADVIFPYIGGKEVNDSPTHAHHRYVINFGDRSEEECRSGWPGLMAIVERKVKPGRMAQNREIRSRYWWRHGEICPALYSAVAADESALAVAQTSKYKAFTFLGKDFVYDQKLIVFPGGICSSFAVMQSTPHLEWAEFQGSSMKDDPVYTPSLCFDPYSFPTAFLDPKTTNPTHESALQSLEDIGKLYHEFRAELMVSNNEGLTS
;
A
#
# COMPACT_ATOMS: atom_id res chain seq x y z
N ASP A 1 -3.03 33.74 -20.59
CA ASP A 1 -2.11 33.16 -19.60
C ASP A 1 -2.50 31.70 -19.37
N PRO A 2 -1.59 30.76 -19.52
CA PRO A 2 -1.86 29.37 -19.15
C PRO A 2 -2.16 29.32 -17.66
N LYS A 3 -3.34 28.79 -17.30
CA LYS A 3 -3.63 28.53 -15.90
C LYS A 3 -2.74 27.38 -15.41
N PRO A 4 -2.17 27.46 -14.20
CA PRO A 4 -1.47 26.31 -13.65
C PRO A 4 -2.40 25.11 -13.60
N LEU A 5 -1.92 23.95 -14.02
CA LEU A 5 -2.67 22.69 -13.88
C LEU A 5 -3.03 22.52 -12.40
N LYS A 6 -4.30 22.26 -12.12
CA LYS A 6 -4.72 21.95 -10.75
C LYS A 6 -4.02 20.65 -10.35
N ALA A 7 -3.15 20.73 -9.36
CA ALA A 7 -2.51 19.56 -8.81
C ALA A 7 -3.57 18.60 -8.25
N ASN A 8 -3.41 17.31 -8.54
CA ASN A 8 -4.20 16.23 -7.92
C ASN A 8 -3.70 15.89 -6.51
N ALA A 9 -2.97 16.82 -5.88
CA ALA A 9 -2.40 16.65 -4.56
C ALA A 9 -3.45 16.22 -3.52
N GLY A 10 -3.08 15.30 -2.65
CA GLY A 10 -3.97 14.76 -1.63
C GLY A 10 -4.88 13.62 -2.08
N LYS A 11 -4.77 13.17 -3.35
CA LYS A 11 -5.51 12.03 -3.90
C LYS A 11 -4.65 10.79 -4.08
N SER A 12 -3.36 10.88 -3.78
CA SER A 12 -2.40 9.77 -3.79
C SER A 12 -1.58 9.79 -2.51
N PHE A 13 -1.23 8.61 -2.02
CA PHE A 13 -0.50 8.44 -0.77
C PHE A 13 0.60 7.41 -0.95
N GLN A 14 1.73 7.61 -0.30
CA GLN A 14 2.70 6.56 -0.11
C GLN A 14 2.29 5.70 1.09
N GLY A 15 2.54 4.39 1.03
CA GLY A 15 2.28 3.48 2.13
C GLY A 15 3.14 3.75 3.36
N SER A 16 2.84 3.04 4.44
CA SER A 16 3.48 3.18 5.74
C SER A 16 4.95 2.78 5.74
N ILE A 17 5.77 3.51 6.47
CA ILE A 17 7.15 3.14 6.73
C ILE A 17 7.21 2.32 8.02
N VAL A 18 7.15 1.00 7.90
CA VAL A 18 7.22 0.08 9.05
C VAL A 18 8.56 0.18 9.76
N LEU A 19 9.64 0.23 9.00
CA LEU A 19 11.02 0.42 9.48
C LEU A 19 11.46 -0.62 10.51
N GLY A 20 11.48 -1.86 10.10
CA GLY A 20 12.00 -3.01 10.87
C GLY A 20 11.14 -4.24 10.68
N MET A 21 11.75 -5.33 10.22
CA MET A 21 11.06 -6.62 10.03
C MET A 21 10.61 -7.25 11.34
N GLY A 22 11.14 -6.81 12.49
CA GLY A 22 10.70 -7.27 13.80
C GLY A 22 9.25 -6.92 14.17
N PHE A 23 8.54 -6.10 13.38
CA PHE A 23 7.10 -5.89 13.48
C PHE A 23 6.30 -6.95 12.72
N THR A 24 6.93 -7.77 11.88
CA THR A 24 6.23 -8.65 10.94
C THR A 24 6.21 -10.10 11.39
N PHE A 25 5.17 -10.80 10.93
CA PHE A 25 5.05 -12.25 10.94
C PHE A 25 5.13 -12.73 9.49
N ASP A 26 6.09 -13.60 9.17
CA ASP A 26 6.39 -14.01 7.79
C ASP A 26 7.17 -15.31 7.79
N ASP A 27 6.71 -16.32 7.08
CA ASP A 27 7.36 -17.63 6.93
C ASP A 27 8.03 -17.80 5.55
N SER A 28 8.07 -16.74 4.73
CA SER A 28 8.66 -16.80 3.38
C SER A 28 10.18 -16.84 3.34
N GLY A 29 10.82 -16.64 4.47
CA GLY A 29 12.26 -16.60 4.64
C GLY A 29 12.68 -17.04 6.04
N GLU A 30 13.80 -16.52 6.51
CA GLU A 30 14.24 -16.74 7.88
C GLU A 30 13.31 -16.03 8.86
N ALA A 31 12.74 -16.80 9.79
CA ALA A 31 11.85 -16.30 10.83
C ALA A 31 12.16 -17.00 12.16
N ASP A 32 12.26 -16.23 13.22
CA ASP A 32 12.38 -16.74 14.59
C ASP A 32 11.82 -15.74 15.61
N ASP A 33 11.66 -16.12 16.85
CA ASP A 33 11.09 -15.26 17.89
C ASP A 33 12.11 -14.38 18.63
N ASP A 34 13.40 -14.63 18.47
CA ASP A 34 14.42 -14.05 19.34
C ASP A 34 15.34 -13.06 18.64
N THR A 35 15.65 -13.27 17.36
CA THR A 35 16.63 -12.47 16.64
C THR A 35 16.09 -11.07 16.26
N PRO A 36 16.74 -10.00 16.71
CA PRO A 36 16.35 -8.65 16.31
C PRO A 36 16.41 -8.43 14.80
N GLY A 37 15.40 -7.75 14.25
CA GLY A 37 15.39 -7.31 12.86
C GLY A 37 14.90 -8.32 11.84
N ILE A 38 14.61 -9.58 12.23
CA ILE A 38 13.95 -10.56 11.35
C ILE A 38 12.50 -10.78 11.76
N PRO A 39 11.62 -11.31 10.89
CA PRO A 39 10.23 -11.62 11.21
C PRO A 39 10.09 -12.65 12.34
N SER A 40 8.94 -12.67 12.98
CA SER A 40 8.50 -13.81 13.80
C SER A 40 7.71 -14.80 12.95
N PRO A 41 7.70 -16.11 13.30
CA PRO A 41 6.86 -17.10 12.61
C PRO A 41 5.36 -16.77 12.66
N ILE A 42 4.61 -17.11 11.62
CA ILE A 42 3.15 -16.97 11.61
C ILE A 42 2.51 -17.79 12.73
N ALA A 43 3.05 -18.96 13.05
CA ALA A 43 2.59 -19.78 14.17
C ALA A 43 2.64 -19.03 15.53
N THR A 44 3.62 -18.15 15.73
CA THR A 44 3.67 -17.28 16.91
C THR A 44 2.53 -16.29 16.95
N MET A 45 2.16 -15.69 15.81
CA MET A 45 0.99 -14.82 15.68
C MET A 45 -0.29 -15.56 16.05
N GLU A 46 -0.50 -16.74 15.45
CA GLU A 46 -1.69 -17.57 15.69
C GLU A 46 -1.82 -17.97 17.16
N ARG A 47 -0.72 -18.38 17.78
CA ARG A 47 -0.68 -18.70 19.22
C ARG A 47 -1.06 -17.47 20.07
N LEU A 48 -0.49 -16.31 19.79
CA LEU A 48 -0.78 -15.09 20.53
C LEU A 48 -2.25 -14.65 20.39
N ILE A 49 -2.84 -14.79 19.19
CA ILE A 49 -4.26 -14.52 18.96
C ILE A 49 -5.13 -15.52 19.71
N ALA A 50 -4.76 -16.81 19.73
CA ALA A 50 -5.48 -17.83 20.50
C ALA A 50 -5.42 -17.58 22.01
N GLU A 51 -4.27 -17.14 22.54
CA GLU A 51 -4.10 -16.78 23.96
C GLU A 51 -4.89 -15.52 24.35
N ASN A 52 -4.94 -14.53 23.45
CA ASN A 52 -5.67 -13.28 23.64
C ASN A 52 -6.23 -12.76 22.31
N PRO A 53 -7.52 -12.98 22.02
CA PRO A 53 -8.15 -12.55 20.77
C PRO A 53 -8.01 -11.05 20.45
N ARG A 54 -7.83 -10.20 21.47
CA ARG A 54 -7.57 -8.76 21.26
C ARG A 54 -6.27 -8.48 20.50
N ASN A 55 -5.35 -9.44 20.41
CA ASN A 55 -4.14 -9.27 19.62
C ASN A 55 -4.46 -9.06 18.13
N ALA A 56 -5.58 -9.59 17.64
CA ALA A 56 -6.06 -9.38 16.28
C ALA A 56 -6.40 -7.90 15.99
N ASP A 57 -6.72 -7.09 17.00
CA ASP A 57 -7.08 -5.66 16.81
C ASP A 57 -5.91 -4.81 16.29
N VAL A 58 -4.68 -5.28 16.42
CA VAL A 58 -3.47 -4.57 16.05
C VAL A 58 -2.54 -5.37 15.12
N ILE A 59 -3.02 -6.50 14.60
CA ILE A 59 -2.33 -7.30 13.58
C ILE A 59 -3.10 -7.17 12.26
N PHE A 60 -2.40 -6.76 11.22
CA PHE A 60 -2.99 -6.51 9.92
C PHE A 60 -2.27 -7.28 8.82
N PRO A 61 -2.97 -7.71 7.77
CA PRO A 61 -2.32 -8.15 6.54
C PRO A 61 -1.37 -7.06 6.03
N TYR A 62 -0.17 -7.45 5.61
CA TYR A 62 0.85 -6.53 5.12
C TYR A 62 1.16 -6.81 3.66
N ILE A 63 1.07 -5.79 2.82
CA ILE A 63 1.28 -5.92 1.38
C ILE A 63 2.27 -4.88 0.87
N GLY A 64 3.15 -5.30 0.01
CA GLY A 64 4.18 -4.47 -0.59
C GLY A 64 4.32 -4.70 -2.10
N GLY A 65 5.32 -4.06 -2.70
CA GLY A 65 5.58 -4.15 -4.13
C GLY A 65 5.82 -5.58 -4.62
N LYS A 66 6.42 -6.43 -3.78
CA LYS A 66 6.69 -7.82 -4.14
C LYS A 66 5.40 -8.62 -4.31
N GLU A 67 4.49 -8.55 -3.34
CA GLU A 67 3.20 -9.23 -3.41
C GLU A 67 2.36 -8.73 -4.59
N VAL A 68 2.40 -7.42 -4.86
CA VAL A 68 1.68 -6.82 -5.99
C VAL A 68 2.26 -7.28 -7.33
N ASN A 69 3.58 -7.35 -7.44
CA ASN A 69 4.25 -7.66 -8.71
C ASN A 69 4.34 -9.16 -9.01
N ASP A 70 4.57 -10.00 -7.99
CA ASP A 70 4.94 -11.41 -8.18
C ASP A 70 3.75 -12.35 -7.95
N SER A 71 2.73 -11.95 -7.14
CA SER A 71 1.59 -12.81 -6.85
C SER A 71 0.50 -12.68 -7.92
N PRO A 72 0.02 -13.79 -8.52
CA PRO A 72 -1.07 -13.78 -9.48
C PRO A 72 -2.39 -13.23 -8.95
N THR A 73 -2.60 -13.33 -7.65
CA THR A 73 -3.82 -12.89 -6.96
C THR A 73 -3.60 -11.68 -6.06
N HIS A 74 -2.39 -11.11 -6.04
CA HIS A 74 -1.96 -10.08 -5.09
C HIS A 74 -2.20 -10.48 -3.62
N ALA A 75 -2.17 -11.79 -3.34
CA ALA A 75 -2.37 -12.29 -1.98
C ALA A 75 -1.19 -11.91 -1.09
N HIS A 76 -1.50 -11.44 0.11
CA HIS A 76 -0.49 -11.27 1.15
C HIS A 76 -0.06 -12.64 1.70
N HIS A 77 1.17 -12.73 2.17
CA HIS A 77 1.70 -13.90 2.86
C HIS A 77 2.26 -13.55 4.24
N ARG A 78 2.24 -12.29 4.59
CA ARG A 78 2.79 -11.77 5.86
C ARG A 78 1.82 -10.80 6.54
N TYR A 79 2.04 -10.62 7.82
CA TYR A 79 1.27 -9.75 8.68
C TYR A 79 2.18 -8.78 9.41
N VAL A 80 1.61 -7.70 9.95
CA VAL A 80 2.36 -6.67 10.67
C VAL A 80 1.63 -6.22 11.92
N ILE A 81 2.37 -6.03 13.00
CA ILE A 81 1.89 -5.38 14.21
C ILE A 81 1.86 -3.87 13.96
N ASN A 82 0.68 -3.26 14.11
CA ASN A 82 0.51 -1.82 13.97
C ASN A 82 -0.27 -1.24 15.17
N PHE A 83 0.44 -0.65 16.09
CA PHE A 83 -0.15 0.01 17.24
C PHE A 83 -0.72 1.41 16.93
N GLY A 84 -0.53 1.92 15.72
CA GLY A 84 -0.95 3.27 15.35
C GLY A 84 -0.20 4.35 16.16
N ASP A 85 -0.94 5.32 16.64
CA ASP A 85 -0.42 6.46 17.43
C ASP A 85 -0.55 6.27 18.96
N ARG A 86 -0.90 5.05 19.41
CA ARG A 86 -1.09 4.72 20.84
C ARG A 86 0.18 4.94 21.64
N SER A 87 0.02 5.31 22.90
CA SER A 87 1.12 5.44 23.85
C SER A 87 1.78 4.08 24.16
N GLU A 88 2.99 4.10 24.67
CA GLU A 88 3.69 2.88 25.10
C GLU A 88 2.92 2.17 26.22
N GLU A 89 2.34 2.92 27.15
CA GLU A 89 1.56 2.40 28.28
C GLU A 89 0.29 1.67 27.80
N GLU A 90 -0.46 2.27 26.86
CA GLU A 90 -1.61 1.63 26.22
C GLU A 90 -1.23 0.33 25.51
N CYS A 91 -0.11 0.33 24.77
CA CYS A 91 0.37 -0.85 24.07
C CYS A 91 0.80 -1.96 25.05
N ARG A 92 1.49 -1.62 26.12
CA ARG A 92 1.93 -2.59 27.15
C ARG A 92 0.75 -3.18 27.92
N SER A 93 -0.26 -2.39 28.21
CA SER A 93 -1.45 -2.87 28.92
C SER A 93 -2.42 -3.63 28.02
N GLY A 94 -2.61 -3.18 26.79
CA GLY A 94 -3.56 -3.77 25.85
C GLY A 94 -3.05 -5.05 25.15
N TRP A 95 -1.77 -5.07 24.79
CA TRP A 95 -1.16 -6.12 23.96
C TRP A 95 0.24 -6.52 24.46
N PRO A 96 0.38 -6.98 25.71
CA PRO A 96 1.68 -7.21 26.33
C PRO A 96 2.55 -8.23 25.58
N GLY A 97 1.96 -9.28 25.01
CA GLY A 97 2.69 -10.30 24.24
C GLY A 97 3.28 -9.74 22.94
N LEU A 98 2.50 -8.96 22.20
CA LEU A 98 2.97 -8.29 20.97
C LEU A 98 4.00 -7.19 21.28
N MET A 99 3.78 -6.47 22.38
CA MET A 99 4.72 -5.45 22.82
C MET A 99 6.07 -6.03 23.20
N ALA A 100 6.09 -7.21 23.84
CA ALA A 100 7.32 -7.93 24.17
C ALA A 100 8.11 -8.35 22.91
N ILE A 101 7.43 -8.78 21.84
CA ILE A 101 8.06 -9.06 20.55
C ILE A 101 8.69 -7.80 19.99
N VAL A 102 7.93 -6.71 19.88
CA VAL A 102 8.43 -5.44 19.32
C VAL A 102 9.58 -4.88 20.17
N GLU A 103 9.51 -4.98 21.49
CA GLU A 103 10.60 -4.56 22.37
C GLU A 103 11.89 -5.36 22.13
N ARG A 104 11.81 -6.67 22.01
CA ARG A 104 12.96 -7.54 21.75
C ARG A 104 13.52 -7.35 20.33
N LYS A 105 12.67 -7.25 19.33
CA LYS A 105 13.06 -7.34 17.92
C LYS A 105 13.28 -6.00 17.22
N VAL A 106 12.62 -4.95 17.67
CA VAL A 106 12.66 -3.62 17.03
C VAL A 106 13.47 -2.62 17.84
N LYS A 107 13.26 -2.57 19.15
CA LYS A 107 13.88 -1.57 20.04
C LYS A 107 15.40 -1.48 19.92
N PRO A 108 16.18 -2.60 19.87
CA PRO A 108 17.63 -2.51 19.75
C PRO A 108 18.08 -1.75 18.50
N GLY A 109 17.48 -2.05 17.34
CA GLY A 109 17.77 -1.37 16.09
C GLY A 109 17.35 0.10 16.09
N ARG A 110 16.26 0.44 16.79
CA ARG A 110 15.78 1.82 16.91
C ARG A 110 16.68 2.66 17.82
N MET A 111 17.19 2.08 18.91
CA MET A 111 18.11 2.76 19.82
C MET A 111 19.47 3.02 19.20
N ALA A 112 19.89 2.22 18.23
CA ALA A 112 21.13 2.41 17.49
C ALA A 112 21.05 3.51 16.39
N GLN A 113 19.86 4.08 16.13
CA GLN A 113 19.67 5.10 15.09
C GLN A 113 19.91 6.51 15.63
N ASN A 114 20.47 7.39 14.77
CA ASN A 114 20.73 8.79 15.13
C ASN A 114 19.46 9.69 15.13
N ARG A 115 18.29 9.17 14.74
CA ARG A 115 17.05 9.94 14.73
C ARG A 115 16.31 9.79 16.05
N GLU A 116 16.39 10.77 16.92
CA GLU A 116 15.76 10.81 18.25
C GLU A 116 14.27 10.45 18.23
N ILE A 117 13.51 10.93 17.25
CA ILE A 117 12.07 10.63 17.14
C ILE A 117 11.81 9.12 17.02
N ARG A 118 12.70 8.36 16.37
CA ARG A 118 12.56 6.91 16.16
C ARG A 118 12.93 6.11 17.39
N SER A 119 13.89 6.55 18.17
CA SER A 119 14.22 5.94 19.47
C SER A 119 13.16 6.25 20.52
N ARG A 120 12.62 7.49 20.52
CA ARG A 120 11.56 7.93 21.43
C ARG A 120 10.25 7.17 21.25
N TYR A 121 9.86 6.85 19.99
CA TYR A 121 8.63 6.12 19.65
C TYR A 121 8.96 4.76 19.00
N TRP A 122 9.87 4.01 19.60
CA TRP A 122 10.42 2.78 19.06
C TRP A 122 9.37 1.69 18.77
N TRP A 123 8.24 1.69 19.47
CA TRP A 123 7.14 0.72 19.30
C TRP A 123 6.16 1.07 18.17
N ARG A 124 6.32 2.23 17.53
CA ARG A 124 5.49 2.67 16.40
C ARG A 124 6.22 2.45 15.08
N HIS A 125 5.46 2.36 14.02
CA HIS A 125 6.02 2.45 12.68
C HIS A 125 6.78 3.78 12.49
N GLY A 126 7.74 3.78 11.56
CA GLY A 126 8.48 5.00 11.24
C GLY A 126 7.58 6.11 10.70
N GLU A 127 6.53 5.71 9.94
CA GLU A 127 5.41 6.57 9.54
C GLU A 127 4.13 5.75 9.48
N ILE A 128 3.08 6.21 10.15
CA ILE A 128 1.79 5.51 10.28
C ILE A 128 0.76 5.94 9.24
N CYS A 129 1.01 7.00 8.47
CA CYS A 129 0.20 7.51 7.36
C CYS A 129 -1.31 7.61 7.65
N PRO A 130 -1.76 8.30 8.72
CA PRO A 130 -3.18 8.30 9.12
C PRO A 130 -4.10 8.87 8.05
N ALA A 131 -3.64 9.83 7.25
CA ALA A 131 -4.40 10.41 6.14
C ALA A 131 -4.70 9.36 5.05
N LEU A 132 -3.76 8.47 4.74
CA LEU A 132 -3.98 7.34 3.82
C LEU A 132 -5.12 6.45 4.32
N TYR A 133 -4.99 5.95 5.55
CA TYR A 133 -5.98 4.99 6.10
C TYR A 133 -7.36 5.63 6.31
N SER A 134 -7.41 6.91 6.67
CA SER A 134 -8.68 7.65 6.73
C SER A 134 -9.33 7.79 5.35
N ALA A 135 -8.53 8.02 4.30
CA ALA A 135 -9.05 8.16 2.95
C ALA A 135 -9.53 6.80 2.38
N VAL A 136 -8.76 5.72 2.60
CA VAL A 136 -9.11 4.38 2.10
C VAL A 136 -10.29 3.77 2.87
N ALA A 137 -10.48 4.10 4.14
CA ALA A 137 -11.57 3.55 4.95
C ALA A 137 -12.97 3.87 4.42
N ALA A 138 -13.11 4.92 3.61
CA ALA A 138 -14.39 5.31 2.99
C ALA A 138 -14.81 4.40 1.83
N ASP A 139 -13.89 3.61 1.28
CA ASP A 139 -14.08 2.82 0.08
C ASP A 139 -13.88 1.32 0.38
N GLU A 140 -14.34 0.44 -0.51
CA GLU A 140 -14.11 -1.01 -0.38
C GLU A 140 -12.73 -1.43 -0.87
N SER A 141 -12.16 -0.67 -1.80
CA SER A 141 -10.84 -0.91 -2.38
C SER A 141 -10.12 0.38 -2.74
N ALA A 142 -8.81 0.28 -2.86
CA ALA A 142 -7.96 1.33 -3.39
C ALA A 142 -7.22 0.84 -4.62
N LEU A 143 -6.89 1.72 -5.55
CA LEU A 143 -5.89 1.43 -6.57
C LEU A 143 -4.50 1.56 -5.96
N ALA A 144 -3.59 0.69 -6.39
CA ALA A 144 -2.20 0.75 -5.99
C ALA A 144 -1.27 0.45 -7.17
N VAL A 145 -0.06 1.00 -7.08
CA VAL A 145 1.04 0.69 -7.99
C VAL A 145 2.34 0.57 -7.19
N ALA A 146 3.19 -0.38 -7.57
CA ALA A 146 4.54 -0.44 -7.00
C ALA A 146 5.34 0.81 -7.42
N GLN A 147 5.95 1.49 -6.45
CA GLN A 147 6.73 2.70 -6.69
C GLN A 147 7.87 2.45 -7.68
N THR A 148 8.56 1.33 -7.55
CA THR A 148 9.62 0.89 -8.45
C THR A 148 9.26 -0.48 -8.98
N SER A 149 9.11 -0.61 -10.29
CA SER A 149 8.74 -1.85 -10.95
C SER A 149 9.10 -1.79 -12.43
N LYS A 150 9.36 -2.95 -13.03
CA LYS A 150 9.62 -3.08 -14.47
C LYS A 150 8.49 -2.46 -15.32
N TYR A 151 7.24 -2.64 -14.87
CA TYR A 151 6.06 -2.08 -15.51
C TYR A 151 5.24 -1.27 -14.51
N LYS A 152 4.67 -0.16 -14.94
CA LYS A 152 3.70 0.63 -14.14
C LYS A 152 2.33 -0.02 -14.24
N ALA A 153 2.13 -1.11 -13.48
CA ALA A 153 0.88 -1.86 -13.48
C ALA A 153 0.07 -1.55 -12.21
N PHE A 154 -1.10 -0.93 -12.42
CA PHE A 154 -2.03 -0.63 -11.34
C PHE A 154 -2.89 -1.84 -11.01
N THR A 155 -3.27 -1.99 -9.74
CA THR A 155 -4.17 -3.06 -9.28
C THR A 155 -5.06 -2.59 -8.15
N PHE A 156 -6.15 -3.33 -7.92
CA PHE A 156 -7.02 -3.10 -6.77
C PHE A 156 -6.50 -3.87 -5.57
N LEU A 157 -6.49 -3.20 -4.41
CA LEU A 157 -6.16 -3.79 -3.12
C LEU A 157 -7.26 -3.46 -2.11
N GLY A 158 -7.54 -4.38 -1.20
CA GLY A 158 -8.51 -4.17 -0.13
C GLY A 158 -8.08 -3.11 0.89
N LYS A 159 -9.04 -2.51 1.58
CA LYS A 159 -8.82 -1.44 2.57
C LYS A 159 -8.15 -1.91 3.87
N ASP A 160 -8.21 -3.20 4.17
CA ASP A 160 -7.78 -3.76 5.45
C ASP A 160 -6.27 -4.05 5.51
N PHE A 161 -5.54 -3.74 4.45
CA PHE A 161 -4.09 -3.90 4.41
C PHE A 161 -3.35 -2.76 5.11
N VAL A 162 -2.21 -3.08 5.73
CA VAL A 162 -1.13 -2.12 5.89
C VAL A 162 -0.31 -2.13 4.61
N TYR A 163 -0.30 -1.02 3.90
CA TYR A 163 0.44 -0.84 2.64
C TYR A 163 1.89 -0.46 2.95
N ASP A 164 2.83 -1.16 2.32
CA ASP A 164 4.26 -0.84 2.43
C ASP A 164 4.62 0.49 1.74
N GLN A 165 5.64 1.18 2.24
CA GLN A 165 6.15 2.43 1.67
C GLN A 165 6.50 2.38 0.17
N LYS A 166 6.70 1.18 -0.37
CA LYS A 166 7.00 0.98 -1.80
C LYS A 166 5.75 0.90 -2.67
N LEU A 167 4.57 1.09 -2.08
CA LEU A 167 3.31 1.23 -2.81
C LEU A 167 2.86 2.68 -2.80
N ILE A 168 2.36 3.12 -3.95
CA ILE A 168 1.58 4.33 -4.09
C ILE A 168 0.12 3.91 -4.17
N VAL A 169 -0.71 4.49 -3.30
CA VAL A 169 -2.11 4.12 -3.09
C VAL A 169 -3.01 5.29 -3.43
N PHE A 170 -4.08 5.00 -4.16
CA PHE A 170 -5.09 5.96 -4.62
C PHE A 170 -6.44 5.53 -4.07
N PRO A 171 -7.01 6.24 -3.08
CA PRO A 171 -8.34 5.96 -2.56
C PRO A 171 -9.43 6.11 -3.65
N GLY A 172 -10.56 5.46 -3.46
CA GLY A 172 -11.66 5.50 -4.43
C GLY A 172 -11.39 4.65 -5.66
N GLY A 173 -10.83 3.46 -5.47
CA GLY A 173 -10.50 2.53 -6.56
C GLY A 173 -11.76 2.00 -7.26
N ILE A 174 -12.16 2.64 -8.37
CA ILE A 174 -13.22 2.20 -9.29
C ILE A 174 -12.64 1.86 -10.65
N CYS A 175 -13.37 1.08 -11.46
CA CYS A 175 -12.84 0.57 -12.72
C CYS A 175 -12.55 1.68 -13.73
N SER A 176 -13.31 2.78 -13.73
CA SER A 176 -13.01 3.94 -14.56
C SER A 176 -11.70 4.64 -14.17
N SER A 177 -11.40 4.73 -12.87
CA SER A 177 -10.10 5.21 -12.39
C SER A 177 -8.96 4.30 -12.86
N PHE A 178 -9.14 3.02 -12.74
CA PHE A 178 -8.19 2.03 -13.24
C PHE A 178 -7.98 2.14 -14.75
N ALA A 179 -9.05 2.27 -15.54
CA ALA A 179 -8.95 2.45 -16.99
C ALA A 179 -8.11 3.67 -17.38
N VAL A 180 -8.32 4.80 -16.71
CA VAL A 180 -7.54 6.02 -16.96
C VAL A 180 -6.09 5.86 -16.53
N MET A 181 -5.86 5.36 -15.33
CA MET A 181 -4.50 5.20 -14.77
C MET A 181 -3.67 4.16 -15.53
N GLN A 182 -4.31 3.11 -16.06
CA GLN A 182 -3.66 2.07 -16.85
C GLN A 182 -3.62 2.39 -18.36
N SER A 183 -4.18 3.54 -18.78
CA SER A 183 -4.20 3.94 -20.18
C SER A 183 -2.81 4.32 -20.71
N THR A 184 -2.57 4.09 -22.00
CA THR A 184 -1.33 4.50 -22.66
C THR A 184 -1.01 5.98 -22.44
N PRO A 185 -1.94 6.94 -22.56
CA PRO A 185 -1.61 8.35 -22.30
C PRO A 185 -1.05 8.62 -20.90
N HIS A 186 -1.60 7.99 -19.87
CA HIS A 186 -1.08 8.16 -18.51
C HIS A 186 0.26 7.44 -18.30
N LEU A 187 0.42 6.24 -18.84
CA LEU A 187 1.66 5.48 -18.71
C LEU A 187 2.83 6.16 -19.42
N GLU A 188 2.63 6.66 -20.64
CA GLU A 188 3.63 7.45 -21.38
C GLU A 188 3.97 8.75 -20.65
N TRP A 189 2.96 9.44 -20.12
CA TRP A 189 3.18 10.62 -19.29
C TRP A 189 4.04 10.29 -18.06
N ALA A 190 3.69 9.22 -17.34
CA ALA A 190 4.40 8.79 -16.15
C ALA A 190 5.83 8.30 -16.47
N GLU A 191 6.06 7.73 -17.65
CA GLU A 191 7.41 7.40 -18.15
C GLU A 191 8.24 8.65 -18.43
N PHE A 192 7.65 9.62 -19.10
CA PHE A 192 8.32 10.89 -19.48
C PHE A 192 8.65 11.76 -18.25
N GLN A 193 7.74 11.84 -17.27
CA GLN A 193 7.89 12.70 -16.10
C GLN A 193 8.56 12.01 -14.91
N GLY A 194 8.55 10.68 -14.89
CA GLY A 194 9.12 9.87 -13.83
C GLY A 194 10.64 9.89 -13.80
N SER A 195 11.17 9.22 -12.83
CA SER A 195 12.59 8.91 -12.72
C SER A 195 12.82 7.41 -12.89
N SER A 196 14.08 7.00 -12.96
CA SER A 196 14.44 5.58 -12.95
C SER A 196 15.38 5.26 -11.78
N MET A 197 15.28 4.04 -11.28
CA MET A 197 16.23 3.47 -10.34
C MET A 197 16.91 2.28 -11.03
N LYS A 198 18.14 2.46 -11.46
CA LYS A 198 18.80 1.59 -12.44
C LYS A 198 17.97 1.57 -13.73
N ASP A 199 17.46 0.40 -14.14
CA ASP A 199 16.66 0.23 -15.35
C ASP A 199 15.15 0.23 -15.08
N ASP A 200 14.74 0.24 -13.80
CA ASP A 200 13.31 0.20 -13.42
C ASP A 200 12.73 1.61 -13.31
N PRO A 201 11.59 1.89 -13.94
CA PRO A 201 10.88 3.15 -13.80
C PRO A 201 10.34 3.35 -12.39
N VAL A 202 10.44 4.57 -11.88
CA VAL A 202 9.94 4.97 -10.55
C VAL A 202 8.71 5.84 -10.71
N TYR A 203 7.59 5.39 -10.15
CA TYR A 203 6.36 6.17 -10.10
C TYR A 203 6.39 7.10 -8.88
N THR A 204 6.63 8.39 -9.11
CA THR A 204 6.63 9.42 -8.06
C THR A 204 5.36 10.26 -8.19
N PRO A 205 4.44 10.26 -7.19
CA PRO A 205 3.16 10.99 -7.28
C PRO A 205 3.30 12.44 -7.71
N SER A 206 4.22 13.19 -7.12
CA SER A 206 4.45 14.60 -7.43
C SER A 206 4.90 14.88 -8.86
N LEU A 207 5.43 13.90 -9.55
CA LEU A 207 5.86 13.98 -10.96
C LEU A 207 4.85 13.34 -11.92
N CYS A 208 4.36 12.15 -11.55
CA CYS A 208 3.55 11.32 -12.44
C CYS A 208 2.03 11.57 -12.31
N PHE A 209 1.53 11.81 -11.09
CA PHE A 209 0.11 11.91 -10.79
C PHE A 209 -0.38 13.34 -10.58
N ASP A 210 0.26 14.08 -9.69
CA ASP A 210 -0.20 15.42 -9.29
C ASP A 210 -0.37 16.38 -10.46
N PRO A 211 0.58 16.44 -11.45
CA PRO A 211 0.49 17.34 -12.59
C PRO A 211 -0.27 16.74 -13.79
N TYR A 212 -0.70 15.47 -13.73
CA TYR A 212 -1.41 14.87 -14.85
C TYR A 212 -2.79 15.47 -15.04
N SER A 213 -3.12 15.80 -16.29
CA SER A 213 -4.43 16.38 -16.65
C SER A 213 -5.47 15.29 -16.85
N PHE A 214 -6.12 14.90 -15.76
CA PHE A 214 -7.25 13.97 -15.86
C PHE A 214 -8.45 14.61 -16.57
N PRO A 215 -9.30 13.83 -17.25
CA PRO A 215 -10.58 14.30 -17.77
C PRO A 215 -11.42 14.95 -16.66
N THR A 216 -12.08 16.08 -16.97
CA THR A 216 -12.86 16.85 -15.97
C THR A 216 -13.93 16.00 -15.28
N ALA A 217 -14.58 15.12 -16.03
CA ALA A 217 -15.59 14.20 -15.50
C ALA A 217 -15.02 13.23 -14.45
N PHE A 218 -13.76 12.90 -14.54
CA PHE A 218 -13.05 12.05 -13.58
C PHE A 218 -12.71 12.77 -12.25
N LEU A 219 -12.44 14.07 -12.34
CA LEU A 219 -12.04 14.87 -11.18
C LEU A 219 -13.26 15.40 -10.39
N ASP A 220 -14.38 15.56 -11.04
CA ASP A 220 -15.63 16.07 -10.44
C ASP A 220 -16.84 15.25 -10.91
N PRO A 221 -17.12 14.12 -10.22
CA PRO A 221 -18.26 13.25 -10.55
C PRO A 221 -19.62 13.93 -10.35
N LYS A 222 -19.66 15.13 -9.73
CA LYS A 222 -20.89 15.93 -9.58
C LYS A 222 -21.22 16.76 -10.80
N THR A 223 -20.34 16.84 -11.78
CA THR A 223 -20.59 17.52 -13.05
C THR A 223 -21.47 16.62 -13.92
N THR A 224 -22.78 16.75 -13.77
CA THR A 224 -23.78 16.00 -14.52
C THR A 224 -23.95 16.56 -15.96
N ASN A 225 -23.26 15.92 -16.88
CA ASN A 225 -23.46 16.11 -18.32
C ASN A 225 -23.69 14.72 -18.93
N PRO A 226 -24.81 14.46 -19.65
CA PRO A 226 -25.12 13.14 -20.19
C PRO A 226 -24.01 12.53 -21.05
N THR A 227 -23.26 13.35 -21.78
CA THR A 227 -22.09 12.90 -22.56
C THR A 227 -20.98 12.43 -21.66
N HIS A 228 -20.75 13.10 -20.53
CA HIS A 228 -19.73 12.69 -19.53
C HIS A 228 -20.16 11.42 -18.80
N GLU A 229 -21.44 11.27 -18.47
CA GLU A 229 -21.96 10.04 -17.84
C GLU A 229 -21.77 8.83 -18.74
N SER A 230 -22.12 8.93 -20.03
CA SER A 230 -21.89 7.87 -21.01
C SER A 230 -20.40 7.53 -21.16
N ALA A 231 -19.52 8.53 -21.18
CA ALA A 231 -18.07 8.30 -21.26
C ALA A 231 -17.52 7.65 -19.99
N LEU A 232 -17.99 8.07 -18.80
CA LEU A 232 -17.60 7.45 -17.52
C LEU A 232 -18.08 6.00 -17.45
N GLN A 233 -19.32 5.70 -17.88
CA GLN A 233 -19.82 4.34 -17.94
C GLN A 233 -18.98 3.46 -18.87
N SER A 234 -18.61 3.98 -20.04
CA SER A 234 -17.74 3.28 -20.98
C SER A 234 -16.34 3.00 -20.39
N LEU A 235 -15.78 3.95 -19.63
CA LEU A 235 -14.52 3.75 -18.91
C LEU A 235 -14.66 2.73 -17.78
N GLU A 236 -15.79 2.72 -17.08
CA GLU A 236 -16.08 1.74 -16.04
C GLU A 236 -16.15 0.32 -16.63
N ASP A 237 -16.90 0.15 -17.72
CA ASP A 237 -17.08 -1.13 -18.39
C ASP A 237 -15.75 -1.68 -18.96
N ILE A 238 -14.96 -0.83 -19.63
CA ILE A 238 -13.67 -1.27 -20.20
C ILE A 238 -12.63 -1.53 -19.11
N GLY A 239 -12.64 -0.72 -18.05
CA GLY A 239 -11.76 -0.92 -16.91
C GLY A 239 -12.03 -2.24 -16.21
N LYS A 240 -13.30 -2.57 -16.00
CA LYS A 240 -13.73 -3.85 -15.45
C LYS A 240 -13.30 -5.01 -16.33
N LEU A 241 -13.62 -4.95 -17.62
CA LEU A 241 -13.27 -5.99 -18.60
C LEU A 241 -11.76 -6.23 -18.64
N TYR A 242 -10.95 -5.18 -18.67
CA TYR A 242 -9.51 -5.32 -18.70
C TYR A 242 -8.94 -5.87 -17.39
N HIS A 243 -9.47 -5.43 -16.25
CA HIS A 243 -9.06 -5.97 -14.95
C HIS A 243 -9.36 -7.46 -14.82
N GLU A 244 -10.57 -7.90 -15.16
CA GLU A 244 -10.99 -9.29 -15.13
C GLU A 244 -10.14 -10.16 -16.08
N PHE A 245 -9.97 -9.72 -17.33
CA PHE A 245 -9.13 -10.41 -18.30
C PHE A 245 -7.70 -10.59 -17.80
N ARG A 246 -7.10 -9.52 -17.26
CA ARG A 246 -5.73 -9.58 -16.72
C ARG A 246 -5.64 -10.52 -15.50
N ALA A 247 -6.60 -10.47 -14.59
CA ALA A 247 -6.63 -11.34 -13.42
C ALA A 247 -6.76 -12.83 -13.82
N GLU A 248 -7.62 -13.15 -14.77
CA GLU A 248 -7.76 -14.51 -15.31
C GLU A 248 -6.45 -14.99 -15.96
N LEU A 249 -5.80 -14.14 -16.76
CA LEU A 249 -4.53 -14.47 -17.41
C LEU A 249 -3.43 -14.74 -16.39
N MET A 250 -3.29 -13.86 -15.37
CA MET A 250 -2.30 -14.02 -14.30
C MET A 250 -2.49 -15.33 -13.53
N VAL A 251 -3.73 -15.65 -13.16
CA VAL A 251 -4.05 -16.90 -12.45
C VAL A 251 -3.82 -18.12 -13.33
N SER A 252 -4.25 -18.09 -14.60
CA SER A 252 -4.11 -19.23 -15.51
C SER A 252 -2.65 -19.56 -15.81
N ASN A 253 -1.80 -18.55 -15.92
CA ASN A 253 -0.37 -18.70 -16.16
C ASN A 253 0.46 -18.88 -14.88
N ASN A 254 -0.15 -18.64 -13.72
CA ASN A 254 0.54 -18.53 -12.44
C ASN A 254 1.69 -17.48 -12.48
N GLU A 255 1.40 -16.32 -13.04
CA GLU A 255 2.33 -15.22 -13.25
C GLU A 255 1.87 -13.95 -12.55
N GLY A 256 2.79 -13.15 -12.04
CA GLY A 256 2.53 -11.83 -11.49
C GLY A 256 2.50 -10.74 -12.56
N LEU A 257 2.35 -9.48 -12.13
CA LEU A 257 2.30 -8.31 -13.04
C LEU A 257 3.61 -8.07 -13.81
N THR A 258 4.73 -8.61 -13.34
CA THR A 258 6.06 -8.34 -13.90
C THR A 258 6.79 -9.59 -14.39
N SER A 259 6.09 -10.69 -14.51
CA SER A 259 6.62 -11.95 -15.01
C SER A 259 6.83 -11.92 -16.53
#